data_517fb98d9f24087819065ab0c171fbc7
#
_entry.id   517fb98d9f24087819065ab0c171fbc7
#
_cell.length_a   1.000
_cell.length_b   1.000
_cell.length_c   1.000
_cell.angle_alpha   90.00
_cell.angle_beta   90.00
_cell.angle_gamma   90.00
#
_symmetry.space_group_name_H-M   'P 1'
#
loop_
_entity.id
_entity.type
_entity.pdbx_description
1 polymer ?
#
loop_
_entity_poly.entity_id
_entity_poly.type
_entity_poly.pdbx_seq_one_letter_code
_entity_poly.pdbx_strand_id
1 'polypeptide(L)'
;MDQDEPVEIPITDVLDLHTFAARDAKAAVEAYLEEARRLGFSALRIIHGRGIGMQREMVRKVLSRTPFVTDFRDAPAEAGGWGATVVTLAPKPE
;
A
#
# COMPACT_ATOMS: atom_id res chain seq x y z
N MET A 1 -27.51 3.23 -18.80
CA MET A 1 -26.17 3.01 -18.28
C MET A 1 -25.64 1.68 -18.75
N ASP A 2 -24.44 1.69 -19.23
CA ASP A 2 -23.82 0.48 -19.72
C ASP A 2 -23.30 -0.33 -18.54
N GLN A 3 -23.87 -1.49 -18.30
CA GLN A 3 -23.48 -2.32 -17.18
C GLN A 3 -22.16 -3.03 -17.40
N ASP A 4 -21.65 -2.99 -18.61
CA ASP A 4 -20.39 -3.63 -18.95
C ASP A 4 -19.22 -2.67 -18.77
N GLU A 5 -19.48 -1.41 -18.48
CA GLU A 5 -18.41 -0.48 -18.21
C GLU A 5 -17.74 -0.82 -16.88
N PRO A 6 -16.42 -0.97 -16.88
CA PRO A 6 -15.74 -1.21 -15.61
C PRO A 6 -15.89 0.00 -14.70
N VAL A 7 -16.18 -0.27 -13.46
CA VAL A 7 -16.18 0.78 -12.45
C VAL A 7 -14.73 1.02 -12.06
N GLU A 8 -14.22 2.16 -12.43
CA GLU A 8 -12.87 2.53 -12.01
C GLU A 8 -12.93 3.12 -10.63
N ILE A 9 -12.27 2.45 -9.69
CA ILE A 9 -12.12 2.97 -8.35
C ILE A 9 -10.79 3.71 -8.33
N PRO A 10 -10.80 5.03 -8.10
CA PRO A 10 -9.55 5.78 -8.08
C PRO A 10 -8.62 5.23 -7.00
N ILE A 11 -7.35 5.10 -7.35
CA ILE A 11 -6.34 4.72 -6.38
C ILE A 11 -6.04 5.94 -5.52
N THR A 12 -6.14 5.76 -4.21
CA THR A 12 -5.84 6.81 -3.25
C THR A 12 -4.50 6.54 -2.57
N ASP A 13 -4.10 7.42 -1.68
CA ASP A 13 -2.86 7.24 -0.94
C ASP A 13 -2.99 6.29 0.25
N VAL A 14 -4.10 5.57 0.34
CA VAL A 14 -4.32 4.57 1.38
C VAL A 14 -4.73 3.25 0.75
N LEU A 15 -4.03 2.18 1.10
CA LEU A 15 -4.38 0.82 0.71
C LEU A 15 -4.80 0.06 1.95
N ASP A 16 -6.03 -0.43 1.98
CA ASP A 16 -6.54 -1.23 3.09
C ASP A 16 -6.53 -2.70 2.71
N LEU A 17 -5.63 -3.47 3.31
CA LEU A 17 -5.49 -4.88 2.99
C LEU A 17 -6.62 -5.75 3.54
N HIS A 18 -7.47 -5.21 4.42
CA HIS A 18 -8.62 -5.96 4.92
C HIS A 18 -9.59 -6.35 3.81
N THR A 19 -9.55 -5.64 2.69
CA THR A 19 -10.45 -5.93 1.56
C THR A 19 -9.95 -7.07 0.68
N PHE A 20 -8.77 -7.62 0.96
CA PHE A 20 -8.17 -8.68 0.15
C PHE A 20 -8.08 -9.97 0.95
N ALA A 21 -8.19 -11.11 0.25
CA ALA A 21 -7.86 -12.39 0.86
C ALA A 21 -6.37 -12.41 1.20
N ALA A 22 -6.01 -13.11 2.26
CA ALA A 22 -4.61 -13.14 2.70
C ALA A 22 -3.66 -13.60 1.58
N ARG A 23 -4.09 -14.58 0.78
CA ARG A 23 -3.26 -15.10 -0.31
C ARG A 23 -3.02 -14.09 -1.43
N ASP A 24 -3.87 -13.06 -1.53
CA ASP A 24 -3.78 -12.05 -2.57
C ASP A 24 -3.10 -10.77 -2.09
N ALA A 25 -2.86 -10.64 -0.80
CA ALA A 25 -2.43 -9.38 -0.21
C ALA A 25 -1.05 -8.94 -0.72
N LYS A 26 -0.12 -9.88 -0.87
CA LYS A 26 1.22 -9.53 -1.35
C LYS A 26 1.18 -8.96 -2.76
N ALA A 27 0.45 -9.61 -3.67
CA ALA A 27 0.31 -9.12 -5.04
C ALA A 27 -0.39 -7.77 -5.07
N ALA A 28 -1.38 -7.56 -4.18
CA ALA A 28 -2.07 -6.28 -4.08
C ALA A 28 -1.12 -5.16 -3.67
N VAL A 29 -0.24 -5.42 -2.70
CA VAL A 29 0.74 -4.41 -2.26
C VAL A 29 1.69 -4.07 -3.42
N GLU A 30 2.20 -5.10 -4.09
CA GLU A 30 3.13 -4.89 -5.20
C GLU A 30 2.51 -4.07 -6.33
N ALA A 31 1.28 -4.42 -6.71
CA ALA A 31 0.58 -3.70 -7.77
C ALA A 31 0.27 -2.27 -7.35
N TYR A 32 -0.13 -2.07 -6.09
CA TYR A 32 -0.44 -0.76 -5.56
C TYR A 32 0.78 0.17 -5.58
N LEU A 33 1.94 -0.35 -5.18
CA LEU A 33 3.16 0.46 -5.17
C LEU A 33 3.53 0.93 -6.58
N GLU A 34 3.43 0.04 -7.56
CA GLU A 34 3.73 0.40 -8.94
C GLU A 34 2.77 1.47 -9.45
N GLU A 35 1.50 1.30 -9.17
CA GLU A 35 0.49 2.25 -9.62
C GLU A 35 0.62 3.60 -8.90
N ALA A 36 0.91 3.58 -7.61
CA ALA A 36 1.12 4.81 -6.85
C ALA A 36 2.32 5.58 -7.39
N ARG A 37 3.39 4.86 -7.74
CA ARG A 37 4.56 5.49 -8.35
C ARG A 37 4.20 6.10 -9.69
N ARG A 38 3.46 5.37 -10.51
CA ARG A 38 3.05 5.86 -11.84
C ARG A 38 2.23 7.13 -11.72
N LEU A 39 1.39 7.22 -10.69
CA LEU A 39 0.53 8.38 -10.45
C LEU A 39 1.25 9.54 -9.76
N GLY A 40 2.50 9.34 -9.35
CA GLY A 40 3.29 10.39 -8.75
C GLY A 40 3.09 10.59 -7.26
N PHE A 41 2.55 9.60 -6.56
CA PHE A 41 2.40 9.70 -5.10
C PHE A 41 3.77 9.75 -4.44
N SER A 42 3.93 10.64 -3.47
CA SER A 42 5.18 10.74 -2.71
C SER A 42 5.07 10.08 -1.34
N ALA A 43 3.86 9.93 -0.83
CA ALA A 43 3.63 9.31 0.47
C ALA A 43 2.32 8.54 0.41
N LEU A 44 2.30 7.40 1.10
CA LEU A 44 1.09 6.58 1.15
C LEU A 44 1.07 5.78 2.45
N ARG A 45 -0.07 5.16 2.71
CA ARG A 45 -0.26 4.38 3.93
C ARG A 45 -0.90 3.04 3.57
N ILE A 46 -0.34 1.97 4.13
CA ILE A 46 -0.85 0.62 3.93
C ILE A 46 -1.39 0.13 5.27
N ILE A 47 -2.68 -0.18 5.31
CA ILE A 47 -3.34 -0.67 6.51
C ILE A 47 -3.34 -2.19 6.45
N HIS A 48 -2.54 -2.83 7.29
CA HIS A 48 -2.44 -4.29 7.32
C HIS A 48 -3.08 -4.89 8.56
N GLY A 49 -3.48 -4.05 9.51
CA GLY A 49 -4.07 -4.51 10.74
C GLY A 49 -3.02 -4.95 11.75
N ARG A 50 -3.48 -5.19 12.97
CA ARG A 50 -2.57 -5.57 14.05
C ARG A 50 -2.36 -7.07 14.13
N GLY A 51 -3.44 -7.85 14.16
CA GLY A 51 -3.40 -9.30 14.15
C GLY A 51 -2.17 -9.90 14.84
N ILE A 52 -1.63 -10.96 14.25
CA ILE A 52 -0.41 -11.59 14.74
C ILE A 52 0.85 -11.10 14.01
N GLY A 53 0.72 -10.06 13.22
CA GLY A 53 1.86 -9.42 12.57
C GLY A 53 2.28 -10.01 11.24
N MET A 54 1.60 -11.04 10.73
CA MET A 54 2.00 -11.68 9.47
C MET A 54 1.87 -10.74 8.29
N GLN A 55 0.78 -9.98 8.21
CA GLN A 55 0.59 -9.04 7.13
C GLN A 55 1.61 -7.90 7.22
N ARG A 56 1.86 -7.42 8.42
CA ARG A 56 2.86 -6.37 8.65
C ARG A 56 4.24 -6.83 8.17
N GLU A 57 4.62 -8.05 8.51
CA GLU A 57 5.90 -8.60 8.08
C GLU A 57 5.99 -8.71 6.57
N MET A 58 4.94 -9.19 5.93
CA MET A 58 4.89 -9.30 4.47
C MET A 58 5.05 -7.93 3.82
N VAL A 59 4.30 -6.94 4.31
CA VAL A 59 4.36 -5.58 3.77
C VAL A 59 5.79 -5.05 3.88
N ARG A 60 6.42 -5.20 5.04
CA ARG A 60 7.78 -4.70 5.26
C ARG A 60 8.78 -5.37 4.33
N LYS A 61 8.63 -6.66 4.08
CA LYS A 61 9.50 -7.35 3.15
C LYS A 61 9.35 -6.82 1.73
N VAL A 62 8.12 -6.60 1.29
CA VAL A 62 7.87 -6.05 -0.04
C VAL A 62 8.50 -4.65 -0.14
N LEU A 63 8.27 -3.81 0.86
CA LEU A 63 8.80 -2.44 0.84
C LEU A 63 10.31 -2.42 0.79
N SER A 64 10.97 -3.30 1.55
CA SER A 64 12.43 -3.33 1.59
C SER A 64 13.05 -3.80 0.29
N ARG A 65 12.27 -4.47 -0.57
CA ARG A 65 12.72 -4.94 -1.88
C ARG A 65 12.36 -4.01 -3.02
N THR A 66 11.62 -2.96 -2.74
CA THR A 66 11.10 -2.06 -3.77
C THR A 66 12.03 -0.86 -3.90
N PRO A 67 12.77 -0.74 -5.03
CA PRO A 67 13.84 0.26 -5.13
C PRO A 67 13.38 1.70 -4.96
N PHE A 68 12.14 2.02 -5.36
CA PHE A 68 11.65 3.39 -5.28
C PHE A 68 10.99 3.72 -3.94
N VAL A 69 10.98 2.79 -2.98
CA VAL A 69 10.57 3.09 -1.61
C VAL A 69 11.79 3.61 -0.87
N THR A 70 11.73 4.85 -0.40
CA THR A 70 12.87 5.48 0.27
C THR A 70 12.80 5.36 1.78
N ASP A 71 11.61 5.18 2.34
CA ASP A 71 11.44 5.04 3.78
C ASP A 71 10.09 4.42 4.09
N PHE A 72 10.00 3.70 5.19
CA PHE A 72 8.72 3.25 5.72
C PHE A 72 8.84 3.09 7.23
N ARG A 73 7.73 3.34 7.92
CA ARG A 73 7.68 3.26 9.38
C ARG A 73 6.26 3.00 9.84
N ASP A 74 6.09 2.65 11.11
CA ASP A 74 4.76 2.52 11.69
C ASP A 74 4.04 3.87 11.61
N ALA A 75 2.74 3.82 11.34
CA ALA A 75 1.94 5.02 11.31
C ALA A 75 1.85 5.62 12.71
N PRO A 76 1.62 6.95 12.81
CA PRO A 76 1.30 7.56 14.11
C PRO A 76 0.05 6.92 14.71
N ALA A 77 -0.09 7.02 16.02
CA ALA A 77 -1.22 6.40 16.72
C ALA A 77 -2.57 6.81 16.12
N GLU A 78 -2.72 8.09 15.77
CA GLU A 78 -3.96 8.61 15.20
C GLU A 78 -4.20 8.14 13.76
N ALA A 79 -3.21 7.55 13.11
CA ALA A 79 -3.31 7.06 11.73
C ALA A 79 -3.20 5.55 11.63
N GLY A 80 -3.41 4.84 12.74
CA GLY A 80 -3.41 3.38 12.74
C GLY A 80 -2.31 2.73 13.58
N GLY A 81 -1.31 3.49 13.98
CA GLY A 81 -0.22 2.98 14.81
C GLY A 81 0.43 1.75 14.20
N TRP A 82 0.62 0.71 15.02
CA TRP A 82 1.26 -0.53 14.61
C TRP A 82 0.46 -1.29 13.53
N GLY A 83 -0.83 -0.98 13.37
CA GLY A 83 -1.69 -1.63 12.37
C GLY A 83 -1.56 -1.05 10.96
N ALA A 84 -0.72 -0.05 10.75
CA ALA A 84 -0.52 0.58 9.45
C ALA A 84 0.92 0.99 9.27
N THR A 85 1.36 1.07 8.03
CA THR A 85 2.72 1.49 7.68
C THR A 85 2.62 2.70 6.75
N VAL A 86 3.29 3.79 7.10
CA VAL A 86 3.45 4.93 6.21
C VAL A 86 4.69 4.74 5.37
N VAL A 87 4.58 5.07 4.09
CA VAL A 87 5.61 4.79 3.10
C VAL A 87 5.92 6.07 2.35
N THR A 88 7.21 6.31 2.12
CA THR A 88 7.66 7.43 1.29
C THR A 88 8.24 6.88 0.01
N LEU A 89 7.84 7.44 -1.12
CA LEU A 89 8.32 7.03 -2.43
C LEU A 89 9.25 8.08 -3.01
N ALA A 90 10.24 7.61 -3.75
CA ALA A 90 11.09 8.49 -4.53
C ALA A 90 10.28 9.17 -5.63
N PRO A 91 10.64 10.39 -6.03
CA PRO A 91 9.98 11.05 -7.14
C PRO A 91 10.08 10.20 -8.40
N LYS A 92 9.01 10.23 -9.20
CA LYS A 92 9.02 9.54 -10.48
C LYS A 92 10.07 10.17 -11.37
N PRO A 93 10.93 9.37 -12.03
CA PRO A 93 11.89 9.94 -12.96
C PRO A 93 11.18 10.58 -14.15
N GLU A 94 11.73 11.66 -14.63
CA GLU A 94 11.20 12.37 -15.77
C GLU A 94 11.61 11.74 -17.08
#